data_7a8e419a39434956cf0a8ad48612ef3a
#
_entry.id   7a8e419a39434956cf0a8ad48612ef3a
#
_cell.length_a   1.000
_cell.length_b   1.000
_cell.length_c   1.000
_cell.angle_alpha   90.00
_cell.angle_beta   90.00
_cell.angle_gamma   90.00
#
_symmetry.space_group_name_H-M   'P 1'
#
loop_
_entity.id
_entity.type
_entity.pdbx_description
1 polymer ?
#
loop_
_entity_poly.entity_id
_entity_poly.type
_entity_poly.pdbx_seq_one_letter_code
_entity_poly.pdbx_strand_id
1 'polypeptide(L)'
;LFMDLPAWASHEKRFSRSNIVYIVSDELGYYELSCMGHPHFQTPHIDRLAAEGIRFTQALAGSSLCAPTRCCLMTGKHSGHTSVRTNGGGTPLRAEEATIASVLKQVGYATGGFGKWGCGGRGSTGVPELHGFDIFFGYYDQVHAHSYYPPYLIRNSEEVPLPGNHGLSDGTTYSHYLIVEEAKKFIRKNKDRPFFCYLPVTPPHGIHDIPESDPAWALYKDKPWPLDARKYAAMVNMVDRHVGEIRDLLRELGLQEKTIIFFSGDNGGAEYFRDAAHPRGFHGPNVNPLTGVEFRGGKGNLYEGGLRIPMIVCWPGKIKPGRVSDLLWYFPDVMPTIAELAGATPPSDIDGISIVPELLGEDVVGRKQAQHEYLYWELSGQIAVRKGKWKAIRPGMGKAWELYDLANDVSETKDLSAEHPDILKELMALAEKSHEPAVEGEFSQPELNEKDRRAKFGDAVPPEKINVTLVQNMPKVGLIPQKNYRIVSCSSEAKTKDRLAKYAIDGDPRTWWHTEFSPEVRKHPHELVIDLGGEHTIRGVRYLARQDSAWNGTIKDCDLTTSTTPDFPEEPTVKLQFSKTREAQERLFPEVRGRYVRLRIYSEVNGGPWASIAEIGFVGE
;
A
#
# COMPACT_ATOMS: atom_id res chain seq x y z
N LEU A 1 -1.51 27.62 50.65
CA LEU A 1 -1.12 26.39 49.95
C LEU A 1 -1.60 26.54 48.50
N PHE A 2 -0.76 27.10 47.62
CA PHE A 2 -0.91 27.02 46.19
C PHE A 2 -0.33 25.66 45.76
N MET A 3 -1.19 24.73 45.34
CA MET A 3 -0.77 23.52 44.64
C MET A 3 -0.31 23.94 43.24
N ASP A 4 0.95 23.83 42.96
CA ASP A 4 1.49 23.91 41.62
C ASP A 4 0.85 22.79 40.76
N LEU A 5 0.05 23.19 39.79
CA LEU A 5 -0.47 22.26 38.78
C LEU A 5 0.72 21.70 37.98
N PRO A 6 0.72 20.40 37.68
CA PRO A 6 1.80 19.80 36.92
C PRO A 6 1.94 20.44 35.54
N ALA A 7 3.15 20.56 35.01
CA ALA A 7 3.49 21.29 33.80
C ALA A 7 2.69 20.87 32.53
N TRP A 8 2.14 19.63 32.50
CA TRP A 8 1.26 19.18 31.43
C TRP A 8 -0.13 19.85 31.44
N ALA A 9 -0.66 20.25 32.60
CA ALA A 9 -1.95 20.93 32.71
C ALA A 9 -1.91 22.37 32.17
N SER A 10 -0.74 22.98 31.99
CA SER A 10 -0.56 24.30 31.39
C SER A 10 -0.49 24.27 29.85
N HIS A 11 -0.25 23.10 29.24
CA HIS A 11 -0.25 22.93 27.78
C HIS A 11 -1.65 22.82 27.16
N GLU A 12 -2.65 22.34 27.92
CA GLU A 12 -4.03 22.18 27.43
C GLU A 12 -4.71 23.48 26.96
N LYS A 13 -4.21 24.65 27.31
CA LYS A 13 -4.76 25.95 26.90
C LYS A 13 -4.07 26.61 25.71
N ARG A 14 -2.94 26.06 25.20
CA ARG A 14 -2.14 26.75 24.17
C ARG A 14 -2.68 26.61 22.75
N PHE A 15 -3.29 25.50 22.41
CA PHE A 15 -3.87 25.29 21.10
C PHE A 15 -5.37 25.07 21.27
N SER A 16 -6.18 26.09 20.96
CA SER A 16 -7.63 25.89 20.86
C SER A 16 -7.86 24.84 19.79
N ARG A 17 -8.68 23.83 20.08
CA ARG A 17 -9.02 22.71 19.19
C ARG A 17 -9.23 23.17 17.76
N SER A 18 -8.21 23.02 16.92
CA SER A 18 -8.22 23.44 15.52
C SER A 18 -8.85 22.36 14.66
N ASN A 19 -9.53 22.76 13.59
CA ASN A 19 -9.97 21.84 12.57
C ASN A 19 -8.76 21.31 11.80
N ILE A 20 -8.85 20.09 11.31
CA ILE A 20 -7.80 19.43 10.56
C ILE A 20 -8.37 18.94 9.23
N VAL A 21 -7.78 19.35 8.13
CA VAL A 21 -8.06 18.83 6.79
C VAL A 21 -6.78 18.18 6.28
N TYR A 22 -6.83 16.90 5.94
CA TYR A 22 -5.70 16.18 5.35
C TYR A 22 -6.09 15.67 3.98
N ILE A 23 -5.48 16.23 2.93
CA ILE A 23 -5.70 15.86 1.53
C ILE A 23 -4.52 15.03 1.06
N VAL A 24 -4.79 13.80 0.59
CA VAL A 24 -3.78 12.89 0.03
C VAL A 24 -4.14 12.57 -1.40
N SER A 25 -3.24 12.87 -2.34
CA SER A 25 -3.39 12.53 -3.76
C SER A 25 -2.66 11.22 -4.08
N ASP A 26 -3.33 10.29 -4.73
CA ASP A 26 -2.79 8.95 -5.00
C ASP A 26 -1.78 8.98 -6.16
N GLU A 27 -0.55 8.51 -5.92
CA GLU A 27 0.55 8.45 -6.89
C GLU A 27 1.05 9.80 -7.46
N LEU A 28 0.77 10.89 -6.78
CA LEU A 28 1.32 12.19 -7.16
C LEU A 28 2.82 12.26 -6.82
N GLY A 29 3.67 12.34 -7.84
CA GLY A 29 5.11 12.40 -7.69
C GLY A 29 5.60 13.73 -7.12
N TYR A 30 6.80 13.70 -6.52
CA TYR A 30 7.38 14.88 -5.85
C TYR A 30 7.47 16.11 -6.77
N TYR A 31 7.86 15.90 -8.03
CA TYR A 31 8.04 16.99 -9.00
C TYR A 31 6.79 17.28 -9.85
N GLU A 32 5.65 16.71 -9.56
CA GLU A 32 4.41 16.88 -10.34
C GLU A 32 3.51 18.04 -9.85
N LEU A 33 4.12 19.05 -9.24
CA LEU A 33 3.45 20.31 -8.85
C LEU A 33 4.26 21.51 -9.36
N SER A 34 3.59 22.60 -9.74
CA SER A 34 4.29 23.82 -10.20
C SER A 34 5.15 24.42 -9.10
N CYS A 35 4.76 24.40 -7.83
CA CYS A 35 5.62 24.83 -6.71
C CYS A 35 6.84 23.92 -6.45
N MET A 36 6.88 22.73 -7.03
CA MET A 36 8.04 21.82 -7.04
C MET A 36 8.88 21.96 -8.34
N GLY A 37 8.49 22.88 -9.21
CA GLY A 37 9.21 23.24 -10.43
C GLY A 37 8.69 22.58 -11.70
N HIS A 38 7.58 21.86 -11.70
CA HIS A 38 7.04 21.22 -12.91
C HIS A 38 6.72 22.28 -14.00
N PRO A 39 7.25 22.14 -15.23
CA PRO A 39 7.15 23.22 -16.22
C PRO A 39 5.78 23.29 -16.91
N HIS A 40 4.97 22.23 -16.84
CA HIS A 40 3.75 22.10 -17.62
C HIS A 40 2.48 21.96 -16.79
N PHE A 41 2.59 21.49 -15.56
CA PHE A 41 1.43 21.38 -14.68
C PHE A 41 1.09 22.73 -14.08
N GLN A 42 -0.19 23.04 -14.01
CA GLN A 42 -0.71 24.24 -13.41
C GLN A 42 -1.42 23.89 -12.12
N THR A 43 -0.80 24.23 -10.98
CA THR A 43 -1.33 23.94 -9.65
C THR A 43 -1.40 25.19 -8.77
N PRO A 44 -2.10 26.27 -9.23
CA PRO A 44 -2.06 27.56 -8.58
C PRO A 44 -2.65 27.58 -7.17
N HIS A 45 -3.60 26.69 -6.85
CA HIS A 45 -4.21 26.62 -5.52
C HIS A 45 -3.30 25.89 -4.52
N ILE A 46 -2.61 24.83 -4.95
CA ILE A 46 -1.59 24.13 -4.15
C ILE A 46 -0.35 25.01 -3.99
N ASP A 47 0.06 25.72 -5.05
CA ASP A 47 1.18 26.70 -4.99
C ASP A 47 0.88 27.81 -3.96
N ARG A 48 -0.37 28.29 -3.94
CA ARG A 48 -0.80 29.26 -2.95
C ARG A 48 -0.81 28.66 -1.54
N LEU A 49 -1.20 27.39 -1.39
CA LEU A 49 -1.11 26.68 -0.10
C LEU A 49 0.33 26.64 0.40
N ALA A 50 1.31 26.36 -0.50
CA ALA A 50 2.74 26.37 -0.21
C ALA A 50 3.24 27.77 0.15
N ALA A 51 2.81 28.80 -0.59
CA ALA A 51 3.22 30.18 -0.36
C ALA A 51 2.68 30.75 0.96
N GLU A 52 1.51 30.31 1.41
CA GLU A 52 0.89 30.70 2.68
C GLU A 52 1.27 29.80 3.86
N GLY A 53 2.02 28.71 3.63
CA GLY A 53 2.40 27.70 4.60
C GLY A 53 3.88 27.34 4.55
N ILE A 54 4.16 26.06 4.75
CA ILE A 54 5.47 25.44 4.71
C ILE A 54 5.48 24.27 3.71
N ARG A 55 6.51 24.20 2.89
CA ARG A 55 6.78 23.12 1.96
C ARG A 55 8.00 22.32 2.42
N PHE A 56 7.91 21.00 2.41
CA PHE A 56 8.98 20.12 2.85
C PHE A 56 9.75 19.54 1.68
N THR A 57 11.07 19.51 1.79
CA THR A 57 11.98 18.93 0.79
C THR A 57 12.37 17.49 1.11
N GLN A 58 12.19 17.04 2.37
CA GLN A 58 12.54 15.71 2.83
C GLN A 58 11.38 15.01 3.56
N ALA A 59 10.15 15.19 3.09
CA ALA A 59 9.02 14.40 3.54
C ALA A 59 8.97 13.06 2.79
N LEU A 60 8.80 11.97 3.52
CA LEU A 60 8.82 10.61 2.99
C LEU A 60 7.50 9.87 3.29
N ALA A 61 7.10 9.05 2.34
CA ALA A 61 5.97 8.14 2.52
C ALA A 61 6.27 7.06 3.58
N GLY A 62 5.25 6.46 4.16
CA GLY A 62 5.39 5.32 5.07
C GLY A 62 5.76 4.02 4.35
N SER A 63 5.46 3.94 3.06
CA SER A 63 5.84 2.87 2.14
C SER A 63 5.74 3.38 0.70
N SER A 64 6.31 2.67 -0.26
CA SER A 64 6.22 3.01 -1.68
C SER A 64 5.01 2.39 -2.41
N LEU A 65 3.99 1.93 -1.65
CA LEU A 65 2.69 1.46 -2.17
C LEU A 65 1.53 2.02 -1.34
N CYS A 66 0.37 2.19 -2.01
CA CYS A 66 -0.81 2.86 -1.48
C CYS A 66 -1.33 2.32 -0.13
N ALA A 67 -1.67 1.01 -0.01
CA ALA A 67 -2.26 0.48 1.21
C ALA A 67 -1.28 0.52 2.40
N PRO A 68 -0.03 0.04 2.27
CA PRO A 68 0.95 0.12 3.36
C PRO A 68 1.22 1.55 3.82
N THR A 69 1.40 2.49 2.89
CA THR A 69 1.69 3.88 3.25
C THR A 69 0.53 4.54 3.98
N ARG A 70 -0.73 4.26 3.58
CA ARG A 70 -1.95 4.75 4.25
C ARG A 70 -2.10 4.15 5.64
N CYS A 71 -1.72 2.89 5.82
CA CYS A 71 -1.66 2.26 7.14
C CYS A 71 -0.64 2.95 8.04
N CYS A 72 0.58 3.22 7.56
CA CYS A 72 1.59 3.96 8.30
C CYS A 72 1.10 5.38 8.71
N LEU A 73 0.45 6.09 7.78
CA LEU A 73 -0.15 7.40 8.04
C LEU A 73 -1.19 7.34 9.16
N MET A 74 -2.11 6.38 9.10
CA MET A 74 -3.21 6.27 10.05
C MET A 74 -2.78 5.80 11.42
N THR A 75 -1.81 4.87 11.51
CA THR A 75 -1.44 4.22 12.77
C THR A 75 -0.25 4.86 13.49
N GLY A 76 0.51 5.74 12.83
CA GLY A 76 1.74 6.29 13.39
C GLY A 76 2.89 5.28 13.47
N LYS A 77 2.77 4.12 12.79
CA LYS A 77 3.76 3.04 12.78
C LYS A 77 4.47 2.95 11.44
N HIS A 78 5.74 2.57 11.44
CA HIS A 78 6.45 2.28 10.20
C HIS A 78 6.09 0.90 9.63
N SER A 79 6.45 0.62 8.38
CA SER A 79 6.02 -0.58 7.66
C SER A 79 6.47 -1.91 8.26
N GLY A 80 7.46 -1.90 9.17
CA GLY A 80 7.88 -3.08 9.95
C GLY A 80 6.99 -3.40 11.14
N HIS A 81 6.11 -2.48 11.57
CA HIS A 81 5.19 -2.64 12.72
C HIS A 81 3.72 -2.59 12.32
N THR A 82 3.38 -2.19 11.07
CA THR A 82 1.99 -2.13 10.60
C THR A 82 1.41 -3.50 10.27
N SER A 83 0.08 -3.63 10.31
CA SER A 83 -0.64 -4.82 9.85
C SER A 83 -0.68 -4.90 8.32
N VAL A 84 -0.94 -3.79 7.64
CA VAL A 84 -1.12 -3.73 6.18
C VAL A 84 0.23 -3.48 5.52
N ARG A 85 0.80 -4.50 4.87
CA ARG A 85 2.14 -4.44 4.25
C ARG A 85 2.16 -4.61 2.74
N THR A 86 1.00 -4.84 2.12
CA THR A 86 0.86 -5.04 0.66
C THR A 86 -0.42 -4.43 0.12
N ASN A 87 -0.51 -4.27 -1.20
CA ASN A 87 -1.74 -3.87 -1.89
C ASN A 87 -2.68 -5.05 -2.20
N GLY A 88 -2.39 -6.24 -1.70
CA GLY A 88 -3.14 -7.46 -2.05
C GLY A 88 -4.61 -7.49 -1.63
N GLY A 89 -5.04 -6.61 -0.73
CA GLY A 89 -6.43 -6.52 -0.25
C GLY A 89 -6.81 -7.59 0.78
N GLY A 90 -5.92 -8.55 1.08
CA GLY A 90 -6.14 -9.61 2.07
C GLY A 90 -5.57 -9.32 3.47
N THR A 91 -5.18 -8.08 3.75
CA THR A 91 -4.47 -7.72 4.99
C THR A 91 -5.11 -6.46 5.60
N PRO A 92 -6.25 -6.60 6.33
CA PRO A 92 -6.88 -5.46 6.97
C PRO A 92 -6.17 -5.07 8.28
N LEU A 93 -6.43 -3.85 8.75
CA LEU A 93 -6.10 -3.43 10.11
C LEU A 93 -6.73 -4.39 11.13
N ARG A 94 -6.02 -4.65 12.23
CA ARG A 94 -6.56 -5.36 13.39
C ARG A 94 -7.58 -4.48 14.11
N ALA A 95 -8.55 -5.09 14.75
CA ALA A 95 -9.64 -4.39 15.45
C ALA A 95 -9.14 -3.44 16.56
N GLU A 96 -8.03 -3.80 17.24
CA GLU A 96 -7.43 -3.04 18.33
C GLU A 96 -6.49 -1.90 17.87
N GLU A 97 -6.13 -1.82 16.59
CA GLU A 97 -5.21 -0.78 16.13
C GLU A 97 -5.85 0.60 16.14
N ALA A 98 -5.22 1.51 16.86
CA ALA A 98 -5.64 2.91 16.88
C ALA A 98 -5.26 3.62 15.56
N THR A 99 -6.10 4.57 15.17
CA THR A 99 -5.85 5.44 14.02
C THR A 99 -5.93 6.91 14.44
N ILE A 100 -5.49 7.82 13.56
CA ILE A 100 -5.67 9.27 13.77
C ILE A 100 -7.13 9.59 14.13
N ALA A 101 -8.10 8.99 13.43
CA ALA A 101 -9.51 9.26 13.68
C ALA A 101 -9.97 8.77 15.07
N SER A 102 -9.55 7.57 15.51
CA SER A 102 -9.90 7.05 16.83
C SER A 102 -9.26 7.86 17.97
N VAL A 103 -8.04 8.35 17.79
CA VAL A 103 -7.35 9.24 18.73
C VAL A 103 -8.06 10.59 18.86
N LEU A 104 -8.43 11.20 17.75
CA LEU A 104 -9.12 12.49 17.73
C LEU A 104 -10.56 12.40 18.29
N LYS A 105 -11.22 11.28 18.08
CA LYS A 105 -12.57 11.04 18.62
C LYS A 105 -12.59 11.08 20.15
N GLN A 106 -11.52 10.61 20.81
CA GLN A 106 -11.41 10.64 22.28
C GLN A 106 -11.46 12.08 22.86
N VAL A 107 -11.05 13.07 22.08
CA VAL A 107 -11.09 14.47 22.47
C VAL A 107 -12.23 15.27 21.81
N GLY A 108 -13.23 14.57 21.25
CA GLY A 108 -14.50 15.14 20.81
C GLY A 108 -14.51 15.71 19.38
N TYR A 109 -13.56 15.31 18.53
CA TYR A 109 -13.61 15.66 17.11
C TYR A 109 -14.74 14.92 16.39
N ALA A 110 -15.38 15.60 15.44
CA ALA A 110 -16.10 14.94 14.37
C ALA A 110 -15.08 14.39 13.36
N THR A 111 -15.26 13.14 12.92
CA THR A 111 -14.29 12.46 12.06
C THR A 111 -14.94 12.01 10.75
N GLY A 112 -14.43 12.48 9.61
CA GLY A 112 -14.93 12.12 8.29
C GLY A 112 -13.79 11.73 7.34
N GLY A 113 -13.98 10.64 6.60
CA GLY A 113 -13.08 10.18 5.54
C GLY A 113 -13.80 10.16 4.19
N PHE A 114 -13.17 10.66 3.12
CA PHE A 114 -13.80 10.82 1.81
C PHE A 114 -12.81 10.44 0.71
N GLY A 115 -12.96 9.26 0.12
CA GLY A 115 -12.08 8.76 -0.94
C GLY A 115 -11.61 7.33 -0.75
N LYS A 116 -10.31 7.08 -0.94
CA LYS A 116 -9.68 5.76 -0.92
C LYS A 116 -9.14 5.42 0.47
N TRP A 117 -9.70 4.40 1.13
CA TRP A 117 -9.24 3.94 2.44
C TRP A 117 -7.97 3.08 2.36
N GLY A 118 -8.11 1.85 1.89
CA GLY A 118 -7.00 0.94 1.64
C GLY A 118 -6.47 0.15 2.83
N CYS A 119 -7.00 0.35 4.04
CA CYS A 119 -6.53 -0.35 5.24
C CYS A 119 -7.46 -1.47 5.70
N GLY A 120 -8.46 -1.82 4.89
CA GLY A 120 -9.39 -2.94 5.11
C GLY A 120 -10.66 -2.78 4.29
N GLY A 121 -11.05 -3.83 3.55
CA GLY A 121 -12.27 -3.88 2.77
C GLY A 121 -13.51 -4.16 3.61
N ARG A 122 -14.71 -4.06 3.01
CA ARG A 122 -15.95 -4.40 3.72
C ARG A 122 -15.92 -5.83 4.26
N GLY A 123 -16.55 -6.04 5.40
CA GLY A 123 -16.56 -7.34 6.08
C GLY A 123 -15.26 -7.71 6.76
N SER A 124 -14.35 -6.75 6.96
CA SER A 124 -13.10 -6.96 7.71
C SER A 124 -13.06 -6.18 9.01
N THR A 125 -12.11 -6.53 9.87
CA THR A 125 -11.77 -5.77 11.09
C THR A 125 -11.24 -4.36 10.80
N GLY A 126 -10.75 -4.11 9.57
CA GLY A 126 -10.10 -2.86 9.18
C GLY A 126 -11.02 -1.82 8.54
N VAL A 127 -12.35 -1.95 8.61
CA VAL A 127 -13.27 -0.93 8.05
C VAL A 127 -13.18 0.40 8.81
N PRO A 128 -13.27 1.56 8.13
CA PRO A 128 -13.02 2.88 8.74
C PRO A 128 -13.89 3.20 9.95
N GLU A 129 -15.15 2.77 9.95
CA GLU A 129 -16.11 3.03 11.05
C GLU A 129 -15.73 2.30 12.35
N LEU A 130 -14.98 1.19 12.28
CA LEU A 130 -14.41 0.53 13.47
C LEU A 130 -13.15 1.24 13.96
N HIS A 131 -12.54 2.06 13.12
CA HIS A 131 -11.30 2.80 13.40
C HIS A 131 -11.50 4.30 13.65
N GLY A 132 -12.71 4.67 14.14
CA GLY A 132 -12.98 5.99 14.67
C GLY A 132 -13.57 7.02 13.70
N PHE A 133 -13.83 6.68 12.44
CA PHE A 133 -14.55 7.55 11.52
C PHE A 133 -16.05 7.53 11.82
N ASP A 134 -16.66 8.71 12.06
CA ASP A 134 -18.12 8.86 12.18
C ASP A 134 -18.80 8.63 10.83
N ILE A 135 -18.14 9.06 9.76
CA ILE A 135 -18.54 8.82 8.38
C ILE A 135 -17.32 8.52 7.52
N PHE A 136 -17.43 7.51 6.69
CA PHE A 136 -16.52 7.29 5.58
C PHE A 136 -17.33 7.11 4.29
N PHE A 137 -16.96 7.85 3.23
CA PHE A 137 -17.62 7.78 1.93
C PHE A 137 -16.58 7.66 0.81
N GLY A 138 -16.66 6.57 0.04
CA GLY A 138 -15.75 6.33 -1.08
C GLY A 138 -15.47 4.86 -1.31
N TYR A 139 -14.20 4.50 -1.32
CA TYR A 139 -13.72 3.16 -1.62
C TYR A 139 -13.00 2.55 -0.42
N TYR A 140 -13.37 1.35 -0.01
CA TYR A 140 -12.69 0.64 1.06
C TYR A 140 -11.49 -0.16 0.55
N ASP A 141 -11.68 -0.91 -0.54
CA ASP A 141 -10.63 -1.73 -1.17
C ASP A 141 -9.83 -0.94 -2.23
N GLN A 142 -8.57 -1.33 -2.40
CA GLN A 142 -7.64 -0.73 -3.35
C GLN A 142 -8.08 -0.90 -4.80
N VAL A 143 -8.59 -2.08 -5.16
CA VAL A 143 -8.98 -2.38 -6.55
C VAL A 143 -10.22 -1.61 -6.93
N HIS A 144 -11.22 -1.54 -6.04
CA HIS A 144 -12.43 -0.73 -6.25
C HIS A 144 -12.10 0.73 -6.55
N ALA A 145 -11.12 1.29 -5.85
CA ALA A 145 -10.70 2.69 -6.02
C ALA A 145 -10.05 3.00 -7.39
N HIS A 146 -9.74 1.98 -8.19
CA HIS A 146 -9.15 2.16 -9.51
C HIS A 146 -10.22 2.21 -10.64
N SER A 147 -11.39 2.74 -10.35
CA SER A 147 -12.44 3.09 -11.31
C SER A 147 -13.03 4.44 -10.94
N TYR A 148 -13.23 5.30 -11.93
CA TYR A 148 -13.90 6.60 -11.73
C TYR A 148 -15.40 6.54 -12.04
N TYR A 149 -15.88 5.44 -12.61
CA TYR A 149 -17.29 5.17 -12.88
C TYR A 149 -17.74 3.83 -12.30
N PRO A 150 -17.48 3.57 -11.00
CA PRO A 150 -17.93 2.34 -10.36
C PRO A 150 -19.47 2.32 -10.28
N PRO A 151 -20.13 1.15 -10.27
CA PRO A 151 -21.58 1.05 -10.15
C PRO A 151 -22.12 1.54 -8.79
N TYR A 152 -21.27 1.65 -7.79
CA TYR A 152 -21.58 2.21 -6.46
C TYR A 152 -20.33 2.72 -5.75
N LEU A 153 -20.52 3.57 -4.76
CA LEU A 153 -19.56 3.88 -3.70
C LEU A 153 -20.04 3.29 -2.38
N ILE A 154 -19.23 3.39 -1.33
CA ILE A 154 -19.53 2.83 -0.02
C ILE A 154 -19.64 3.97 1.00
N ARG A 155 -20.69 3.94 1.83
CA ARG A 155 -20.89 4.84 2.97
C ARG A 155 -21.07 3.99 4.23
N ASN A 156 -20.11 3.98 5.13
CA ASN A 156 -20.17 3.21 6.39
C ASN A 156 -20.61 1.76 6.14
N SER A 157 -19.89 1.05 5.28
CA SER A 157 -20.14 -0.32 4.82
C SER A 157 -21.40 -0.55 3.97
N GLU A 158 -22.22 0.47 3.72
CA GLU A 158 -23.40 0.39 2.86
C GLU A 158 -23.12 0.89 1.44
N GLU A 159 -23.74 0.25 0.45
CA GLU A 159 -23.61 0.64 -0.95
C GLU A 159 -24.45 1.88 -1.25
N VAL A 160 -23.83 2.84 -1.92
CA VAL A 160 -24.50 4.00 -2.50
C VAL A 160 -24.47 3.85 -4.02
N PRO A 161 -25.57 3.39 -4.65
CA PRO A 161 -25.62 3.11 -6.08
C PRO A 161 -25.34 4.36 -6.91
N LEU A 162 -24.66 4.19 -8.04
CA LEU A 162 -24.42 5.20 -9.07
C LEU A 162 -25.03 4.73 -10.39
N PRO A 163 -26.34 4.92 -10.58
CA PRO A 163 -27.03 4.47 -11.80
C PRO A 163 -26.40 5.07 -13.06
N GLY A 164 -26.23 4.25 -14.08
CA GLY A 164 -25.60 4.65 -15.35
C GLY A 164 -24.07 4.57 -15.33
N ASN A 165 -23.47 4.05 -14.26
CA ASN A 165 -22.06 3.70 -14.21
C ASN A 165 -21.86 2.19 -14.42
N HIS A 166 -20.91 1.84 -15.31
CA HIS A 166 -20.66 0.47 -15.78
C HIS A 166 -19.26 -0.04 -15.48
N GLY A 167 -18.51 0.68 -14.65
CA GLY A 167 -17.13 0.34 -14.29
C GLY A 167 -16.07 0.99 -15.18
N LEU A 168 -14.81 0.88 -14.78
CA LEU A 168 -13.65 1.45 -15.49
C LEU A 168 -13.82 2.93 -15.82
N SER A 169 -13.93 3.28 -17.11
CA SER A 169 -14.14 4.63 -17.64
C SER A 169 -15.52 4.80 -18.29
N ASP A 170 -16.46 3.88 -18.03
CA ASP A 170 -17.79 3.89 -18.65
C ASP A 170 -18.86 4.28 -17.63
N GLY A 171 -19.47 5.44 -17.81
CA GLY A 171 -20.51 5.90 -16.91
C GLY A 171 -20.89 7.37 -17.09
N THR A 172 -21.87 7.77 -16.29
CA THR A 172 -22.44 9.13 -16.31
C THR A 172 -22.01 9.96 -15.10
N THR A 173 -21.65 9.31 -13.99
CA THR A 173 -21.34 9.98 -12.72
C THR A 173 -19.88 9.75 -12.33
N TYR A 174 -19.06 10.79 -12.45
CA TYR A 174 -17.66 10.76 -12.06
C TYR A 174 -17.55 10.77 -10.54
N SER A 175 -17.14 9.66 -9.96
CA SER A 175 -17.17 9.39 -8.51
C SER A 175 -16.37 10.37 -7.67
N HIS A 176 -15.26 10.88 -8.20
CA HIS A 176 -14.41 11.83 -7.49
C HIS A 176 -15.14 13.13 -7.14
N TYR A 177 -16.04 13.61 -8.00
CA TYR A 177 -16.83 14.82 -7.69
C TYR A 177 -17.75 14.60 -6.50
N LEU A 178 -18.40 13.43 -6.42
CA LEU A 178 -19.26 13.10 -5.28
C LEU A 178 -18.46 13.02 -3.98
N ILE A 179 -17.25 12.47 -4.03
CA ILE A 179 -16.34 12.36 -2.89
C ILE A 179 -15.98 13.74 -2.35
N VAL A 180 -15.61 14.67 -3.22
CA VAL A 180 -15.28 16.06 -2.81
C VAL A 180 -16.50 16.79 -2.28
N GLU A 181 -17.67 16.63 -2.91
CA GLU A 181 -18.92 17.24 -2.42
C GLU A 181 -19.33 16.71 -1.04
N GLU A 182 -19.17 15.43 -0.76
CA GLU A 182 -19.44 14.87 0.57
C GLU A 182 -18.46 15.40 1.63
N ALA A 183 -17.19 15.59 1.28
CA ALA A 183 -16.23 16.26 2.17
C ALA A 183 -16.65 17.70 2.48
N LYS A 184 -17.09 18.46 1.47
CA LYS A 184 -17.60 19.84 1.67
C LYS A 184 -18.87 19.88 2.52
N LYS A 185 -19.78 18.92 2.33
CA LYS A 185 -20.98 18.78 3.19
C LYS A 185 -20.61 18.47 4.64
N PHE A 186 -19.63 17.59 4.86
CA PHE A 186 -19.13 17.27 6.20
C PHE A 186 -18.53 18.49 6.89
N ILE A 187 -17.72 19.30 6.21
CA ILE A 187 -17.15 20.54 6.74
C ILE A 187 -18.26 21.52 7.13
N ARG A 188 -19.25 21.75 6.25
CA ARG A 188 -20.40 22.63 6.56
C ARG A 188 -21.18 22.15 7.77
N LYS A 189 -21.45 20.85 7.87
CA LYS A 189 -22.20 20.24 8.98
C LYS A 189 -21.51 20.40 10.34
N ASN A 190 -20.16 20.40 10.33
CA ASN A 190 -19.37 20.41 11.55
C ASN A 190 -18.68 21.75 11.84
N LYS A 191 -19.09 22.85 11.17
CA LYS A 191 -18.45 24.17 11.28
C LYS A 191 -18.35 24.74 12.70
N ASP A 192 -19.23 24.31 13.60
CA ASP A 192 -19.34 24.81 14.97
C ASP A 192 -18.65 23.93 16.02
N ARG A 193 -17.95 22.89 15.60
CA ARG A 193 -17.17 22.00 16.47
C ARG A 193 -15.87 21.54 15.77
N PRO A 194 -14.85 21.12 16.51
CA PRO A 194 -13.62 20.63 15.90
C PRO A 194 -13.90 19.39 15.03
N PHE A 195 -13.26 19.33 13.87
CA PHE A 195 -13.41 18.22 12.95
C PHE A 195 -12.07 17.79 12.33
N PHE A 196 -11.99 16.53 11.97
CA PHE A 196 -10.97 15.93 11.12
C PHE A 196 -11.61 15.49 9.81
N CYS A 197 -11.23 16.12 8.72
CA CYS A 197 -11.62 15.77 7.36
C CYS A 197 -10.43 15.12 6.65
N TYR A 198 -10.46 13.82 6.51
CA TYR A 198 -9.48 13.05 5.73
C TYR A 198 -10.00 12.89 4.30
N LEU A 199 -9.29 13.44 3.32
CA LEU A 199 -9.67 13.46 1.91
C LEU A 199 -8.60 12.74 1.05
N PRO A 200 -8.52 11.40 1.10
CA PRO A 200 -7.61 10.61 0.29
C PRO A 200 -8.17 10.41 -1.12
N VAL A 201 -7.94 11.37 -1.99
CA VAL A 201 -8.45 11.33 -3.36
C VAL A 201 -7.67 10.32 -4.21
N THR A 202 -8.37 9.65 -5.15
CA THR A 202 -7.74 8.68 -6.06
C THR A 202 -6.98 9.35 -7.22
N PRO A 203 -7.42 10.49 -7.81
CA PRO A 203 -6.63 11.13 -8.86
C PRO A 203 -5.24 11.56 -8.33
N PRO A 204 -4.18 11.48 -9.19
CA PRO A 204 -4.19 11.12 -10.62
C PRO A 204 -3.94 9.63 -10.91
N HIS A 205 -4.08 8.70 -9.95
CA HIS A 205 -3.87 7.25 -10.17
C HIS A 205 -4.62 6.73 -11.41
N GLY A 206 -3.99 5.86 -12.19
CA GLY A 206 -4.65 5.18 -13.34
C GLY A 206 -5.83 4.29 -12.91
N ILE A 207 -6.90 4.14 -13.67
CA ILE A 207 -7.19 4.48 -15.06
C ILE A 207 -7.20 6.00 -15.23
N HIS A 208 -6.41 6.54 -16.18
CA HIS A 208 -6.36 7.98 -16.42
C HIS A 208 -7.62 8.41 -17.17
N ASP A 209 -8.58 8.95 -16.44
CA ASP A 209 -9.80 9.45 -17.02
C ASP A 209 -10.34 10.68 -16.31
N ILE A 210 -10.91 11.59 -17.08
CA ILE A 210 -11.52 12.83 -16.61
C ILE A 210 -12.64 13.20 -17.59
N PRO A 211 -13.81 13.68 -17.11
CA PRO A 211 -14.87 14.15 -17.99
C PRO A 211 -14.39 15.26 -18.92
N GLU A 212 -14.76 15.20 -20.19
CA GLU A 212 -14.41 16.23 -21.17
C GLU A 212 -15.01 17.60 -20.81
N SER A 213 -16.07 17.62 -20.04
CA SER A 213 -16.70 18.83 -19.49
C SER A 213 -15.92 19.47 -18.34
N ASP A 214 -14.91 18.78 -17.77
CA ASP A 214 -14.10 19.37 -16.70
C ASP A 214 -13.24 20.51 -17.23
N PRO A 215 -13.23 21.68 -16.57
CA PRO A 215 -12.37 22.82 -16.96
C PRO A 215 -10.90 22.47 -17.09
N ALA A 216 -10.39 21.53 -16.27
CA ALA A 216 -9.01 21.09 -16.34
C ALA A 216 -8.68 20.40 -17.67
N TRP A 217 -9.63 19.66 -18.27
CA TRP A 217 -9.42 19.02 -19.56
C TRP A 217 -9.14 20.06 -20.66
N ALA A 218 -9.84 21.20 -20.65
CA ALA A 218 -9.63 22.26 -21.63
C ALA A 218 -8.19 22.81 -21.65
N LEU A 219 -7.43 22.70 -20.54
CA LEU A 219 -6.04 23.16 -20.45
C LEU A 219 -5.05 22.23 -21.16
N TYR A 220 -5.42 20.96 -21.31
CA TYR A 220 -4.48 19.93 -21.77
C TYR A 220 -4.92 19.16 -23.01
N LYS A 221 -6.20 19.22 -23.40
CA LYS A 221 -6.76 18.43 -24.52
C LYS A 221 -6.03 18.60 -25.85
N ASP A 222 -5.50 19.77 -26.12
CA ASP A 222 -4.84 20.12 -27.39
C ASP A 222 -3.29 20.07 -27.31
N LYS A 223 -2.73 19.61 -26.19
CA LYS A 223 -1.28 19.43 -26.05
C LYS A 223 -0.80 18.29 -26.97
N PRO A 224 0.39 18.41 -27.59
CA PRO A 224 0.95 17.37 -28.47
C PRO A 224 1.50 16.17 -27.64
N TRP A 225 0.75 15.69 -26.67
CA TRP A 225 1.11 14.61 -25.75
C TRP A 225 0.22 13.38 -25.97
N PRO A 226 0.66 12.18 -25.55
CA PRO A 226 -0.22 11.01 -25.51
C PRO A 226 -1.53 11.32 -24.75
N LEU A 227 -2.63 10.73 -25.17
CA LEU A 227 -3.96 11.00 -24.58
C LEU A 227 -3.96 10.82 -23.06
N ASP A 228 -3.41 9.71 -22.58
CA ASP A 228 -3.39 9.40 -21.15
C ASP A 228 -2.48 10.37 -20.36
N ALA A 229 -1.39 10.84 -20.96
CA ALA A 229 -0.54 11.88 -20.36
C ALA A 229 -1.27 13.22 -20.25
N ARG A 230 -2.11 13.58 -21.24
CA ARG A 230 -2.97 14.77 -21.17
C ARG A 230 -4.04 14.64 -20.09
N LYS A 231 -4.70 13.46 -20.00
CA LYS A 231 -5.69 13.16 -18.97
C LYS A 231 -5.06 13.21 -17.58
N TYR A 232 -3.90 12.61 -17.39
CA TYR A 232 -3.14 12.67 -16.14
C TYR A 232 -2.90 14.12 -15.68
N ALA A 233 -2.37 14.96 -16.55
CA ALA A 233 -2.12 16.38 -16.24
C ALA A 233 -3.41 17.14 -15.89
N ALA A 234 -4.50 16.86 -16.60
CA ALA A 234 -5.82 17.42 -16.28
C ALA A 234 -6.33 16.95 -14.92
N MET A 235 -6.11 15.68 -14.57
CA MET A 235 -6.49 15.15 -13.26
C MET A 235 -5.71 15.81 -12.12
N VAL A 236 -4.41 16.10 -12.30
CA VAL A 236 -3.62 16.86 -11.32
C VAL A 236 -4.17 18.27 -11.14
N ASN A 237 -4.48 18.98 -12.24
CA ASN A 237 -5.10 20.30 -12.17
C ASN A 237 -6.51 20.27 -11.56
N MET A 238 -7.31 19.24 -11.81
CA MET A 238 -8.60 19.04 -11.15
C MET A 238 -8.46 18.89 -9.63
N VAL A 239 -7.47 18.13 -9.15
CA VAL A 239 -7.16 18.01 -7.71
C VAL A 239 -6.78 19.38 -7.14
N ASP A 240 -5.92 20.13 -7.85
CA ASP A 240 -5.55 21.51 -7.46
C ASP A 240 -6.77 22.40 -7.30
N ARG A 241 -7.72 22.40 -8.25
CA ARG A 241 -8.96 23.14 -8.17
C ARG A 241 -9.78 22.75 -6.94
N HIS A 242 -9.89 21.46 -6.64
CA HIS A 242 -10.63 20.99 -5.46
C HIS A 242 -9.96 21.40 -4.14
N VAL A 243 -8.63 21.49 -4.08
CA VAL A 243 -7.91 22.10 -2.96
C VAL A 243 -8.32 23.57 -2.81
N GLY A 244 -8.43 24.30 -3.92
CA GLY A 244 -8.94 25.68 -3.94
C GLY A 244 -10.37 25.78 -3.38
N GLU A 245 -11.28 24.92 -3.85
CA GLU A 245 -12.68 24.89 -3.39
C GLU A 245 -12.81 24.60 -1.89
N ILE A 246 -12.01 23.70 -1.32
CA ILE A 246 -11.99 23.44 0.12
C ILE A 246 -11.49 24.68 0.87
N ARG A 247 -10.44 25.35 0.41
CA ARG A 247 -9.94 26.58 1.02
C ARG A 247 -10.97 27.72 0.97
N ASP A 248 -11.65 27.88 -0.16
CA ASP A 248 -12.69 28.89 -0.33
C ASP A 248 -13.88 28.63 0.59
N LEU A 249 -14.28 27.36 0.74
CA LEU A 249 -15.31 26.97 1.70
C LEU A 249 -14.91 27.30 3.14
N LEU A 250 -13.68 27.00 3.55
CA LEU A 250 -13.20 27.32 4.89
C LEU A 250 -13.20 28.84 5.14
N ARG A 251 -12.86 29.64 4.12
CA ARG A 251 -12.91 31.11 4.18
C ARG A 251 -14.36 31.61 4.29
N GLU A 252 -15.27 31.08 3.46
CA GLU A 252 -16.73 31.40 3.50
C GLU A 252 -17.32 31.15 4.89
N LEU A 253 -16.92 30.06 5.54
CA LEU A 253 -17.40 29.67 6.86
C LEU A 253 -16.68 30.38 8.02
N GLY A 254 -15.68 31.24 7.76
CA GLY A 254 -14.88 31.90 8.80
C GLY A 254 -13.98 30.93 9.59
N LEU A 255 -13.57 29.80 8.96
CA LEU A 255 -12.78 28.74 9.58
C LEU A 255 -11.31 28.75 9.15
N GLN A 256 -10.89 29.63 8.25
CA GLN A 256 -9.57 29.61 7.64
C GLN A 256 -8.44 29.63 8.69
N GLU A 257 -8.49 30.53 9.68
CA GLU A 257 -7.47 30.63 10.74
C GLU A 257 -7.61 29.55 11.84
N LYS A 258 -8.74 28.84 11.84
CA LYS A 258 -9.04 27.75 12.77
C LYS A 258 -8.73 26.37 12.19
N THR A 259 -8.23 26.30 10.94
CA THR A 259 -8.04 25.04 10.23
C THR A 259 -6.61 24.91 9.74
N ILE A 260 -5.95 23.82 10.11
CA ILE A 260 -4.70 23.39 9.51
C ILE A 260 -4.98 22.44 8.34
N ILE A 261 -4.33 22.71 7.21
CA ILE A 261 -4.45 21.90 5.99
C ILE A 261 -3.12 21.21 5.71
N PHE A 262 -3.15 19.90 5.60
CA PHE A 262 -2.06 19.08 5.06
C PHE A 262 -2.41 18.69 3.63
N PHE A 263 -1.45 18.76 2.72
CA PHE A 263 -1.53 18.24 1.36
C PHE A 263 -0.31 17.39 1.06
N SER A 264 -0.50 16.16 0.56
CA SER A 264 0.61 15.27 0.19
C SER A 264 0.26 14.33 -0.97
N GLY A 265 1.29 13.74 -1.62
CA GLY A 265 1.16 12.44 -2.28
C GLY A 265 1.08 11.32 -1.25
N ASP A 266 0.70 10.11 -1.65
CA ASP A 266 0.69 8.94 -0.73
C ASP A 266 1.96 8.09 -0.83
N ASN A 267 2.57 8.01 -1.99
CA ASN A 267 3.87 7.39 -2.25
C ASN A 267 4.58 8.10 -3.40
N GLY A 268 5.81 7.73 -3.66
CA GLY A 268 6.57 8.30 -4.77
C GLY A 268 5.92 8.05 -6.12
N GLY A 269 6.19 8.94 -7.08
CA GLY A 269 5.51 8.97 -8.36
C GLY A 269 5.70 7.71 -9.19
N ALA A 270 4.64 7.29 -9.86
CA ALA A 270 4.69 6.24 -10.86
C ALA A 270 5.19 6.83 -12.19
N GLU A 271 6.19 6.19 -12.78
CA GLU A 271 6.79 6.65 -14.03
C GLU A 271 5.93 6.21 -15.23
N TYR A 272 4.73 6.78 -15.32
CA TYR A 272 3.77 6.47 -16.37
C TYR A 272 4.22 6.95 -17.75
N PHE A 273 3.71 6.31 -18.80
CA PHE A 273 3.88 6.70 -20.20
C PHE A 273 5.36 6.77 -20.63
N ARG A 274 6.16 5.76 -20.22
CA ARG A 274 7.57 5.67 -20.62
C ARG A 274 7.70 5.43 -22.11
N ASP A 275 8.64 6.12 -22.72
CA ASP A 275 9.12 5.89 -24.07
C ASP A 275 10.63 6.15 -24.15
N ALA A 276 11.21 6.07 -25.35
CA ALA A 276 12.65 6.28 -25.54
C ALA A 276 13.11 7.71 -25.20
N ALA A 277 12.23 8.70 -25.33
CA ALA A 277 12.52 10.10 -24.99
C ALA A 277 12.23 10.39 -23.51
N HIS A 278 11.39 9.59 -22.87
CA HIS A 278 10.94 9.77 -21.49
C HIS A 278 11.11 8.48 -20.66
N PRO A 279 12.35 8.01 -20.44
CA PRO A 279 12.62 6.73 -19.75
C PRO A 279 12.20 6.73 -18.27
N ARG A 280 12.05 7.93 -17.66
CA ARG A 280 11.61 8.15 -16.28
C ARG A 280 10.16 8.63 -16.20
N GLY A 281 9.31 8.22 -17.17
CA GLY A 281 7.92 8.65 -17.30
C GLY A 281 7.76 9.96 -18.07
N PHE A 282 6.65 10.11 -18.78
CA PHE A 282 6.40 11.26 -19.66
C PHE A 282 6.45 12.60 -18.92
N HIS A 283 5.92 12.64 -17.70
CA HIS A 283 5.91 13.85 -16.85
C HIS A 283 7.11 13.96 -15.90
N GLY A 284 7.98 12.94 -15.84
CA GLY A 284 9.18 12.95 -15.01
C GLY A 284 8.93 13.13 -13.51
N PRO A 285 8.03 12.33 -12.89
CA PRO A 285 7.57 12.53 -11.50
C PRO A 285 8.71 12.54 -10.48
N ASN A 286 9.81 11.86 -10.79
CA ASN A 286 10.98 11.68 -9.95
C ASN A 286 12.24 12.36 -10.51
N VAL A 287 12.08 13.30 -11.43
CA VAL A 287 13.21 14.04 -12.06
C VAL A 287 13.03 15.53 -11.80
N ASN A 288 14.04 16.16 -11.20
CA ASN A 288 14.03 17.61 -10.98
C ASN A 288 14.03 18.33 -12.34
N PRO A 289 12.98 19.05 -12.70
CA PRO A 289 12.87 19.63 -14.04
C PRO A 289 13.83 20.79 -14.30
N LEU A 290 14.43 21.37 -13.23
CA LEU A 290 15.36 22.47 -13.34
C LEU A 290 16.82 22.02 -13.41
N THR A 291 17.17 20.95 -12.70
CA THR A 291 18.56 20.50 -12.55
C THR A 291 18.84 19.17 -13.23
N GLY A 292 17.81 18.40 -13.59
CA GLY A 292 17.93 17.05 -14.11
C GLY A 292 18.32 15.99 -13.05
N VAL A 293 18.43 16.37 -11.77
CA VAL A 293 18.73 15.42 -10.70
C VAL A 293 17.56 14.45 -10.54
N GLU A 294 17.85 13.17 -10.54
CA GLU A 294 16.86 12.11 -10.45
C GLU A 294 16.79 11.52 -9.04
N PHE A 295 15.59 11.25 -8.54
CA PHE A 295 15.37 10.31 -7.46
C PHE A 295 15.28 8.90 -8.05
N ARG A 296 16.16 7.99 -7.63
CA ARG A 296 16.20 6.62 -8.15
C ARG A 296 14.89 5.88 -7.87
N GLY A 297 14.46 5.05 -8.80
CA GLY A 297 13.23 4.26 -8.69
C GLY A 297 11.96 5.11 -8.74
N GLY A 298 10.89 4.54 -8.27
CA GLY A 298 9.56 5.15 -8.20
C GLY A 298 8.63 4.24 -7.41
N LYS A 299 7.32 4.39 -7.56
CA LYS A 299 6.32 3.53 -6.91
C LYS A 299 6.73 2.05 -6.93
N GLY A 300 6.66 1.38 -5.77
CA GLY A 300 7.05 -0.02 -5.60
C GLY A 300 8.52 -0.25 -5.25
N ASN A 301 9.36 0.80 -5.21
CA ASN A 301 10.76 0.71 -4.78
C ASN A 301 11.01 1.52 -3.51
N LEU A 302 11.94 1.08 -2.67
CA LEU A 302 12.34 1.80 -1.46
C LEU A 302 13.50 2.78 -1.67
N TYR A 303 13.85 3.10 -2.92
CA TYR A 303 14.74 4.21 -3.26
C TYR A 303 14.01 5.56 -3.10
N GLU A 304 14.75 6.67 -3.17
CA GLU A 304 14.19 8.00 -2.95
C GLU A 304 12.98 8.30 -3.85
N GLY A 305 12.99 7.87 -5.11
CA GLY A 305 11.87 8.07 -6.04
C GLY A 305 10.58 7.34 -5.65
N GLY A 306 10.67 6.28 -4.84
CA GLY A 306 9.48 5.58 -4.32
C GLY A 306 8.99 6.11 -2.97
N LEU A 307 9.85 6.82 -2.23
CA LEU A 307 9.55 7.30 -0.88
C LEU A 307 9.33 8.80 -0.79
N ARG A 308 10.00 9.62 -1.63
CA ARG A 308 9.92 11.08 -1.60
C ARG A 308 8.56 11.53 -2.14
N ILE A 309 7.83 12.32 -1.33
CA ILE A 309 6.49 12.82 -1.67
C ILE A 309 6.42 14.34 -1.56
N PRO A 310 5.58 15.01 -2.37
CA PRO A 310 5.24 16.40 -2.11
C PRO A 310 4.50 16.48 -0.77
N MET A 311 4.87 17.44 0.07
CA MET A 311 4.24 17.68 1.36
C MET A 311 4.22 19.17 1.65
N ILE A 312 3.02 19.67 1.91
CA ILE A 312 2.74 21.08 2.20
C ILE A 312 1.81 21.14 3.42
N VAL A 313 2.10 22.02 4.35
CA VAL A 313 1.24 22.28 5.51
C VAL A 313 0.97 23.77 5.61
N CYS A 314 -0.30 24.14 5.73
CA CYS A 314 -0.71 25.53 5.84
C CYS A 314 -1.68 25.73 7.02
N TRP A 315 -1.39 26.72 7.86
CA TRP A 315 -2.29 27.18 8.89
C TRP A 315 -2.18 28.70 9.00
N PRO A 316 -3.08 29.44 8.35
CA PRO A 316 -3.02 30.89 8.33
C PRO A 316 -2.99 31.50 9.74
N GLY A 317 -2.09 32.45 9.95
CA GLY A 317 -1.88 33.10 11.24
C GLY A 317 -1.15 32.28 12.32
N LYS A 318 -0.79 31.02 12.02
CA LYS A 318 -0.04 30.14 12.94
C LYS A 318 1.29 29.67 12.34
N ILE A 319 1.29 29.18 11.11
CA ILE A 319 2.51 28.84 10.38
C ILE A 319 3.00 30.08 9.63
N LYS A 320 4.26 30.43 9.78
CA LYS A 320 4.88 31.55 9.03
C LYS A 320 4.85 31.22 7.54
N PRO A 321 4.29 32.12 6.70
CA PRO A 321 4.15 31.86 5.27
C PRO A 321 5.48 31.76 4.53
N GLY A 322 5.50 31.02 3.42
CA GLY A 322 6.61 30.91 2.47
C GLY A 322 7.81 30.14 3.01
N ARG A 323 7.64 29.32 4.05
CA ARG A 323 8.73 28.51 4.57
C ARG A 323 9.02 27.32 3.67
N VAL A 324 10.31 26.98 3.57
CA VAL A 324 10.80 25.73 3.02
C VAL A 324 11.60 25.03 4.13
N SER A 325 11.27 23.79 4.42
CA SER A 325 11.95 23.00 5.44
C SER A 325 12.59 21.76 4.85
N ASP A 326 13.80 21.45 5.31
CA ASP A 326 14.55 20.24 4.99
C ASP A 326 14.47 19.20 6.14
N LEU A 327 13.57 19.40 7.09
CA LEU A 327 13.32 18.41 8.14
C LEU A 327 13.07 17.03 7.53
N LEU A 328 13.85 16.05 7.98
CA LEU A 328 13.64 14.66 7.63
C LEU A 328 12.52 14.08 8.48
N TRP A 329 11.40 13.77 7.86
CA TRP A 329 10.23 13.18 8.51
C TRP A 329 9.40 12.33 7.53
N TYR A 330 8.46 11.56 8.04
CA TYR A 330 7.68 10.62 7.23
C TYR A 330 6.25 10.43 7.77
N PHE A 331 5.44 9.64 7.08
CA PHE A 331 4.03 9.48 7.43
C PHE A 331 3.72 9.03 8.86
N PRO A 332 4.48 8.15 9.52
CA PRO A 332 4.26 7.86 10.94
C PRO A 332 4.23 9.08 11.85
N ASP A 333 4.92 10.18 11.50
CA ASP A 333 4.98 11.41 12.29
C ASP A 333 3.68 12.21 12.28
N VAL A 334 2.79 11.92 11.34
CA VAL A 334 1.52 12.66 11.18
C VAL A 334 0.59 12.41 12.36
N MET A 335 0.45 11.16 12.84
CA MET A 335 -0.41 10.84 13.96
C MET A 335 -0.02 11.61 15.23
N PRO A 336 1.21 11.54 15.76
CA PRO A 336 1.58 12.29 16.99
C PRO A 336 1.53 13.81 16.76
N THR A 337 1.79 14.31 15.56
CA THR A 337 1.66 15.73 15.22
C THR A 337 0.21 16.19 15.33
N ILE A 338 -0.71 15.48 14.71
CA ILE A 338 -2.13 15.78 14.75
C ILE A 338 -2.69 15.62 16.17
N ALA A 339 -2.28 14.58 16.89
CA ALA A 339 -2.68 14.36 18.28
C ALA A 339 -2.26 15.55 19.18
N GLU A 340 -1.01 16.00 19.08
CA GLU A 340 -0.52 17.15 19.82
C GLU A 340 -1.29 18.44 19.50
N LEU A 341 -1.53 18.73 18.21
CA LEU A 341 -2.30 19.90 17.78
C LEU A 341 -3.75 19.87 18.28
N ALA A 342 -4.31 18.69 18.48
CA ALA A 342 -5.67 18.49 18.97
C ALA A 342 -5.78 18.40 20.50
N GLY A 343 -4.65 18.33 21.22
CA GLY A 343 -4.61 18.05 22.64
C GLY A 343 -5.01 16.62 22.99
N ALA A 344 -4.80 15.67 22.06
CA ALA A 344 -5.03 14.25 22.26
C ALA A 344 -3.72 13.52 22.62
N THR A 345 -3.84 12.35 23.26
CA THR A 345 -2.70 11.50 23.57
C THR A 345 -2.60 10.38 22.53
N PRO A 346 -1.54 10.32 21.74
CA PRO A 346 -1.34 9.20 20.82
C PRO A 346 -1.02 7.91 21.59
N PRO A 347 -1.19 6.72 20.98
CA PRO A 347 -0.69 5.47 21.54
C PRO A 347 0.82 5.52 21.85
N SER A 348 1.26 4.75 22.84
CA SER A 348 2.68 4.71 23.24
C SER A 348 3.54 3.80 22.34
N ASP A 349 2.92 2.95 21.54
CA ASP A 349 3.55 1.95 20.68
C ASP A 349 3.67 2.41 19.21
N ILE A 350 3.77 3.72 18.99
CA ILE A 350 3.98 4.31 17.66
C ILE A 350 5.45 4.63 17.42
N ASP A 351 5.84 4.70 16.14
CA ASP A 351 7.21 5.02 15.72
C ASP A 351 7.39 6.51 15.37
N GLY A 352 6.28 7.19 15.12
CA GLY A 352 6.28 8.60 14.73
C GLY A 352 6.64 9.54 15.87
N ILE A 353 7.19 10.69 15.52
CA ILE A 353 7.47 11.83 16.42
C ILE A 353 6.74 13.07 15.95
N SER A 354 6.27 13.90 16.88
CA SER A 354 5.57 15.14 16.53
C SER A 354 6.50 16.18 15.90
N ILE A 355 6.07 16.79 14.80
CA ILE A 355 6.75 17.90 14.13
C ILE A 355 6.13 19.28 14.45
N VAL A 356 5.35 19.39 15.51
CA VAL A 356 4.72 20.66 15.92
C VAL A 356 5.75 21.78 16.15
N PRO A 357 6.95 21.55 16.74
CA PRO A 357 7.97 22.59 16.84
C PRO A 357 8.47 23.09 15.49
N GLU A 358 8.61 22.22 14.49
CA GLU A 358 8.94 22.66 13.13
C GLU A 358 7.81 23.47 12.48
N LEU A 359 6.58 23.08 12.68
CA LEU A 359 5.42 23.79 12.11
C LEU A 359 5.25 25.19 12.69
N LEU A 360 5.28 25.30 14.00
CA LEU A 360 4.86 26.52 14.72
C LEU A 360 6.04 27.38 15.21
N GLY A 361 7.25 26.83 15.26
CA GLY A 361 8.45 27.42 15.84
C GLY A 361 8.78 26.84 17.22
N GLU A 362 10.06 26.53 17.44
CA GLU A 362 10.57 25.97 18.70
C GLU A 362 10.35 26.90 19.89
N ASP A 363 10.47 28.19 19.68
CA ASP A 363 10.22 29.27 20.65
C ASP A 363 8.74 29.36 21.03
N VAL A 364 7.82 29.17 20.08
CA VAL A 364 6.37 29.16 20.31
C VAL A 364 5.95 27.93 21.10
N VAL A 365 6.50 26.76 20.74
CA VAL A 365 6.17 25.49 21.39
C VAL A 365 6.92 25.30 22.71
N GLY A 366 8.09 25.92 22.85
CA GLY A 366 8.93 25.88 24.05
C GLY A 366 9.80 24.63 24.16
N ARG A 367 10.02 23.94 23.03
CA ARG A 367 10.94 22.80 22.91
C ARG A 367 11.52 22.72 21.51
N LYS A 368 12.71 22.08 21.41
CA LYS A 368 13.35 21.80 20.12
C LYS A 368 12.61 20.72 19.35
N GLN A 369 12.72 20.78 18.01
CA GLN A 369 12.27 19.71 17.17
C GLN A 369 13.12 18.45 17.41
N ALA A 370 12.46 17.39 17.81
CA ALA A 370 13.10 16.08 17.94
C ALA A 370 13.38 15.51 16.53
N GLN A 371 14.44 14.73 16.42
CA GLN A 371 14.79 14.04 15.18
C GLN A 371 14.78 12.53 15.43
N HIS A 372 14.43 11.77 14.39
CA HIS A 372 14.55 10.32 14.44
C HIS A 372 16.00 9.89 14.56
N GLU A 373 16.25 8.87 15.36
CA GLU A 373 17.54 8.19 15.36
C GLU A 373 17.78 7.54 13.98
N TYR A 374 16.74 6.88 13.45
CA TYR A 374 16.70 6.32 12.10
C TYR A 374 15.25 6.19 11.60
N LEU A 375 15.08 5.99 10.30
CA LEU A 375 13.80 5.67 9.64
C LEU A 375 13.90 4.28 9.03
N TYR A 376 12.78 3.54 9.03
CA TYR A 376 12.71 2.18 8.53
C TYR A 376 11.56 1.96 7.55
N TRP A 377 11.82 1.16 6.52
CA TRP A 377 10.83 0.70 5.54
C TRP A 377 11.07 -0.75 5.16
N GLU A 378 9.98 -1.48 4.96
CA GLU A 378 9.97 -2.79 4.30
C GLU A 378 8.81 -2.90 3.31
N LEU A 379 9.04 -3.61 2.20
CA LEU A 379 8.01 -3.86 1.19
C LEU A 379 8.40 -5.06 0.31
N SER A 380 7.59 -6.13 0.30
CA SER A 380 7.77 -7.26 -0.63
C SER A 380 9.21 -7.78 -0.71
N GLY A 381 9.87 -7.95 0.42
CA GLY A 381 11.25 -8.41 0.54
C GLY A 381 12.33 -7.35 0.35
N GLN A 382 11.97 -6.11 0.01
CA GLN A 382 12.85 -4.96 0.09
C GLN A 382 12.91 -4.46 1.53
N ILE A 383 14.06 -3.92 1.96
CA ILE A 383 14.23 -3.25 3.24
C ILE A 383 15.06 -1.99 3.01
N ALA A 384 14.72 -0.88 3.67
CA ALA A 384 15.53 0.32 3.70
C ALA A 384 15.60 0.89 5.12
N VAL A 385 16.79 1.39 5.48
CA VAL A 385 17.04 2.11 6.74
C VAL A 385 17.77 3.41 6.42
N ARG A 386 17.31 4.52 6.97
CA ARG A 386 17.98 5.81 6.84
C ARG A 386 18.34 6.37 8.21
N LYS A 387 19.64 6.66 8.42
CA LYS A 387 20.16 7.33 9.60
C LYS A 387 20.93 8.59 9.18
N GLY A 388 20.33 9.76 9.42
CA GLY A 388 20.87 11.03 8.94
C GLY A 388 21.03 11.04 7.42
N LYS A 389 22.26 11.21 6.92
CA LYS A 389 22.57 11.20 5.49
C LYS A 389 22.73 9.80 4.88
N TRP A 390 22.96 8.77 5.72
CA TRP A 390 23.21 7.41 5.25
C TRP A 390 21.92 6.64 5.06
N LYS A 391 21.81 5.98 3.91
CA LYS A 391 20.71 5.07 3.61
C LYS A 391 21.25 3.72 3.15
N ALA A 392 20.93 2.68 3.89
CA ALA A 392 21.14 1.29 3.47
C ALA A 392 19.84 0.74 2.85
N ILE A 393 19.95 0.01 1.76
CA ILE A 393 18.83 -0.63 1.10
C ILE A 393 19.18 -2.04 0.67
N ARG A 394 18.28 -2.99 0.94
CA ARG A 394 18.26 -4.31 0.32
C ARG A 394 17.12 -4.32 -0.70
N PRO A 395 17.40 -4.27 -2.01
CA PRO A 395 16.37 -4.05 -3.03
C PRO A 395 15.49 -5.26 -3.34
N GLY A 396 15.62 -6.33 -2.58
CA GLY A 396 14.81 -7.55 -2.68
C GLY A 396 15.34 -8.68 -1.85
N MET A 397 14.55 -9.71 -1.68
CA MET A 397 14.95 -10.92 -0.96
C MET A 397 16.18 -11.56 -1.64
N GLY A 398 17.18 -11.93 -0.84
CA GLY A 398 18.42 -12.54 -1.35
C GLY A 398 19.36 -11.61 -2.14
N LYS A 399 19.03 -10.31 -2.25
CA LYS A 399 19.93 -9.32 -2.85
C LYS A 399 20.92 -8.80 -1.82
N ALA A 400 22.08 -8.35 -2.30
CA ALA A 400 23.04 -7.65 -1.48
C ALA A 400 22.47 -6.33 -0.97
N TRP A 401 22.98 -5.87 0.17
CA TRP A 401 22.72 -4.54 0.67
C TRP A 401 23.58 -3.52 -0.07
N GLU A 402 22.99 -2.38 -0.36
CA GLU A 402 23.60 -1.19 -0.94
C GLU A 402 23.63 -0.08 0.12
N LEU A 403 24.62 0.84 0.06
CA LEU A 403 24.75 1.98 0.99
C LEU A 403 24.95 3.28 0.22
N TYR A 404 24.21 4.33 0.58
CA TYR A 404 24.23 5.62 -0.10
C TYR A 404 24.43 6.79 0.89
N ASP A 405 25.19 7.83 0.47
CA ASP A 405 25.30 9.12 1.14
C ASP A 405 24.37 10.13 0.47
N LEU A 406 23.14 10.24 0.95
CA LEU A 406 22.10 11.10 0.35
C LEU A 406 22.40 12.60 0.43
N ALA A 407 23.37 13.04 1.23
CA ALA A 407 23.78 14.44 1.23
C ALA A 407 24.59 14.79 -0.03
N ASN A 408 25.32 13.82 -0.60
CA ASN A 408 26.18 13.99 -1.76
C ASN A 408 25.63 13.29 -3.01
N ASP A 409 24.78 12.27 -2.83
CA ASP A 409 24.22 11.44 -3.89
C ASP A 409 22.74 11.11 -3.60
N VAL A 410 21.87 12.09 -3.75
CA VAL A 410 20.43 11.91 -3.58
C VAL A 410 19.82 10.99 -4.64
N SER A 411 20.55 10.79 -5.75
CA SER A 411 20.14 9.90 -6.86
C SER A 411 20.50 8.44 -6.64
N GLU A 412 21.16 8.10 -5.51
CA GLU A 412 21.52 6.72 -5.13
C GLU A 412 22.26 5.97 -6.27
N THR A 413 23.26 6.65 -6.87
CA THR A 413 24.00 6.16 -8.04
C THR A 413 25.29 5.43 -7.66
N LYS A 414 25.93 5.80 -6.54
CA LYS A 414 27.21 5.23 -6.10
C LYS A 414 27.02 4.41 -4.83
N ASP A 415 27.06 3.09 -4.96
CA ASP A 415 27.06 2.18 -3.81
C ASP A 415 28.39 2.28 -3.05
N LEU A 416 28.30 2.68 -1.78
CA LEU A 416 29.41 2.87 -0.85
C LEU A 416 29.55 1.71 0.16
N SER A 417 28.84 0.61 -0.01
CA SER A 417 28.82 -0.52 0.91
C SER A 417 30.20 -1.13 1.18
N ALA A 418 31.05 -1.18 0.15
CA ALA A 418 32.43 -1.66 0.27
C ALA A 418 33.39 -0.64 0.92
N GLU A 419 33.11 0.67 0.76
CA GLU A 419 33.92 1.75 1.31
C GLU A 419 33.62 2.00 2.81
N HIS A 420 32.37 1.73 3.25
CA HIS A 420 31.89 1.98 4.61
C HIS A 420 31.17 0.76 5.25
N PRO A 421 31.85 -0.40 5.38
CA PRO A 421 31.23 -1.63 5.87
C PRO A 421 30.72 -1.54 7.30
N ASP A 422 31.34 -0.69 8.15
CA ASP A 422 30.93 -0.50 9.55
C ASP A 422 29.58 0.23 9.62
N ILE A 423 29.37 1.25 8.79
CA ILE A 423 28.11 1.99 8.70
C ILE A 423 27.01 1.05 8.16
N LEU A 424 27.32 0.29 7.13
CA LEU A 424 26.37 -0.69 6.60
C LEU A 424 25.96 -1.71 7.66
N LYS A 425 26.92 -2.25 8.41
CA LYS A 425 26.65 -3.21 9.49
C LYS A 425 25.75 -2.62 10.58
N GLU A 426 25.97 -1.36 10.95
CA GLU A 426 25.11 -0.64 11.91
C GLU A 426 23.68 -0.55 11.39
N LEU A 427 23.49 -0.10 10.15
CA LEU A 427 22.15 0.06 9.56
C LEU A 427 21.44 -1.29 9.36
N MET A 428 22.16 -2.35 9.02
CA MET A 428 21.61 -3.71 8.97
C MET A 428 21.12 -4.19 10.35
N ALA A 429 21.85 -3.90 11.41
CA ALA A 429 21.43 -4.25 12.77
C ALA A 429 20.16 -3.47 13.20
N LEU A 430 20.05 -2.21 12.79
CA LEU A 430 18.80 -1.44 12.98
C LEU A 430 17.64 -2.04 12.18
N ALA A 431 17.89 -2.54 10.95
CA ALA A 431 16.87 -3.20 10.16
C ALA A 431 16.32 -4.46 10.84
N GLU A 432 17.20 -5.30 11.37
CA GLU A 432 16.80 -6.52 12.09
C GLU A 432 15.95 -6.20 13.33
N LYS A 433 16.29 -5.15 14.06
CA LYS A 433 15.57 -4.70 15.26
C LYS A 433 14.19 -4.14 14.92
N SER A 434 14.00 -3.56 13.75
CA SER A 434 12.79 -2.85 13.36
C SER A 434 11.74 -3.74 12.69
N HIS A 435 12.07 -4.99 12.39
CA HIS A 435 11.15 -5.93 11.79
C HIS A 435 10.41 -6.73 12.85
N GLU A 436 9.07 -6.65 12.83
CA GLU A 436 8.19 -7.55 13.56
C GLU A 436 7.38 -8.39 12.55
N PRO A 437 7.11 -9.68 12.85
CA PRO A 437 6.19 -10.47 12.04
C PRO A 437 4.83 -9.77 11.90
N ALA A 438 4.31 -9.68 10.68
CA ALA A 438 3.01 -9.08 10.46
C ALA A 438 1.91 -9.90 11.15
N VAL A 439 1.08 -9.20 11.93
CA VAL A 439 -0.18 -9.73 12.43
C VAL A 439 -1.30 -8.96 11.76
N GLU A 440 -2.11 -9.66 10.99
CA GLU A 440 -3.16 -9.07 10.17
C GLU A 440 -4.51 -9.15 10.89
N GLY A 441 -5.43 -8.24 10.54
CA GLY A 441 -6.82 -8.35 10.92
C GLY A 441 -7.55 -9.44 10.12
N GLU A 442 -8.82 -9.60 10.36
CA GLU A 442 -9.62 -10.71 9.84
C GLU A 442 -10.75 -10.22 8.93
N PHE A 443 -11.16 -11.09 8.00
CA PHE A 443 -12.39 -10.95 7.23
C PHE A 443 -13.46 -11.89 7.81
N SER A 444 -14.55 -11.30 8.32
CA SER A 444 -15.76 -12.06 8.71
C SER A 444 -16.69 -12.32 7.51
N GLN A 445 -16.63 -11.46 6.49
CA GLN A 445 -17.45 -11.54 5.27
C GLN A 445 -16.57 -11.18 4.04
N PRO A 446 -15.66 -12.07 3.62
CA PRO A 446 -14.73 -11.82 2.52
C PRO A 446 -15.43 -11.61 1.17
N GLU A 447 -16.65 -12.15 0.99
CA GLU A 447 -17.47 -11.98 -0.21
C GLU A 447 -17.87 -10.51 -0.46
N LEU A 448 -18.01 -9.69 0.59
CA LEU A 448 -18.29 -8.26 0.44
C LEU A 448 -17.08 -7.53 -0.15
N ASN A 449 -15.89 -7.84 0.34
CA ASN A 449 -14.65 -7.28 -0.21
C ASN A 449 -14.45 -7.72 -1.67
N GLU A 450 -14.71 -8.98 -1.98
CA GLU A 450 -14.63 -9.47 -3.37
C GLU A 450 -15.63 -8.75 -4.29
N LYS A 451 -16.85 -8.53 -3.82
CA LYS A 451 -17.85 -7.75 -4.55
C LYS A 451 -17.34 -6.34 -4.87
N ASP A 452 -16.73 -5.66 -3.89
CA ASP A 452 -16.16 -4.33 -4.07
C ASP A 452 -15.01 -4.33 -5.09
N ARG A 453 -14.13 -5.31 -5.03
CA ARG A 453 -13.04 -5.47 -6.00
C ARG A 453 -13.56 -5.65 -7.43
N ARG A 454 -14.64 -6.40 -7.59
CA ARG A 454 -15.32 -6.57 -8.88
C ARG A 454 -16.02 -5.32 -9.38
N ALA A 455 -16.49 -4.46 -8.48
CA ALA A 455 -17.14 -3.21 -8.82
C ALA A 455 -16.26 -2.24 -9.63
N LYS A 456 -14.93 -2.36 -9.56
CA LYS A 456 -14.02 -1.65 -10.47
C LYS A 456 -14.39 -1.87 -11.93
N PHE A 457 -14.74 -3.11 -12.27
CA PHE A 457 -14.99 -3.54 -13.64
C PHE A 457 -16.47 -3.39 -14.01
N GLY A 458 -17.36 -3.37 -12.98
CA GLY A 458 -18.80 -3.33 -13.20
C GLY A 458 -19.24 -4.45 -14.14
N ASP A 459 -20.00 -4.10 -15.17
CA ASP A 459 -20.41 -4.96 -16.28
C ASP A 459 -19.54 -4.79 -17.54
N ALA A 460 -18.51 -3.94 -17.49
CA ALA A 460 -17.59 -3.71 -18.60
C ALA A 460 -16.74 -4.95 -18.95
N VAL A 461 -16.52 -5.84 -17.97
CA VAL A 461 -15.78 -7.10 -18.14
C VAL A 461 -16.61 -8.25 -17.56
N PRO A 462 -16.88 -9.33 -18.33
CA PRO A 462 -17.60 -10.49 -17.82
C PRO A 462 -16.93 -11.06 -16.55
N PRO A 463 -17.71 -11.55 -15.56
CA PRO A 463 -17.18 -12.04 -14.29
C PRO A 463 -16.07 -13.08 -14.42
N GLU A 464 -16.13 -13.95 -15.42
CA GLU A 464 -15.13 -14.96 -15.70
C GLU A 464 -13.79 -14.39 -16.22
N LYS A 465 -13.74 -13.12 -16.62
CA LYS A 465 -12.53 -12.41 -17.06
C LYS A 465 -11.97 -11.47 -16.02
N ILE A 466 -12.69 -11.29 -14.92
CA ILE A 466 -12.24 -10.43 -13.83
C ILE A 466 -11.20 -11.18 -13.01
N ASN A 467 -9.94 -10.79 -13.17
CA ASN A 467 -8.81 -11.32 -12.40
C ASN A 467 -8.70 -10.62 -11.03
N VAL A 468 -9.70 -10.78 -10.20
CA VAL A 468 -9.62 -10.37 -8.80
C VAL A 468 -9.21 -11.60 -8.00
N THR A 469 -7.96 -11.62 -7.58
CA THR A 469 -7.42 -12.76 -6.85
C THR A 469 -7.65 -12.54 -5.36
N LEU A 470 -8.74 -13.08 -4.84
CA LEU A 470 -8.77 -13.42 -3.41
C LEU A 470 -7.78 -14.56 -3.21
N VAL A 471 -6.85 -14.36 -2.30
CA VAL A 471 -5.97 -15.43 -1.88
C VAL A 471 -6.82 -16.46 -1.13
N GLN A 472 -7.04 -17.62 -1.74
CA GLN A 472 -7.72 -18.73 -1.10
C GLN A 472 -6.76 -19.43 -0.14
N ASN A 473 -7.27 -19.84 1.01
CA ASN A 473 -6.49 -20.66 1.93
C ASN A 473 -6.78 -22.15 1.69
N MET A 474 -5.76 -22.96 1.88
CA MET A 474 -5.96 -24.41 1.88
C MET A 474 -6.50 -24.85 3.24
N PRO A 475 -7.73 -25.42 3.32
CA PRO A 475 -8.25 -25.93 4.59
C PRO A 475 -7.32 -26.98 5.20
N LYS A 476 -6.98 -26.85 6.48
CA LYS A 476 -6.00 -27.75 7.15
C LYS A 476 -6.66 -28.93 7.86
N VAL A 477 -7.98 -28.94 8.01
CA VAL A 477 -8.71 -30.03 8.66
C VAL A 477 -8.53 -31.33 7.89
N GLY A 478 -8.13 -32.41 8.59
CA GLY A 478 -7.90 -33.73 8.01
C GLY A 478 -6.57 -33.89 7.25
N LEU A 479 -5.70 -32.87 7.26
CA LEU A 479 -4.35 -33.00 6.72
C LEU A 479 -3.37 -33.52 7.77
N ILE A 480 -2.44 -34.33 7.33
CA ILE A 480 -1.19 -34.64 8.05
C ILE A 480 -0.47 -33.32 8.32
N PRO A 481 0.04 -33.05 9.54
CA PRO A 481 0.60 -31.74 9.91
C PRO A 481 1.76 -31.29 9.02
N GLN A 482 1.56 -30.29 8.18
CA GLN A 482 2.55 -29.76 7.22
C GLN A 482 3.85 -29.25 7.87
N LYS A 483 3.82 -28.85 9.15
CA LYS A 483 5.02 -28.42 9.90
C LYS A 483 6.14 -29.44 9.94
N ASN A 484 5.82 -30.71 9.69
CA ASN A 484 6.78 -31.82 9.65
C ASN A 484 7.31 -32.11 8.23
N TYR A 485 6.72 -31.47 7.19
CA TYR A 485 7.08 -31.72 5.81
C TYR A 485 8.44 -31.14 5.48
N ARG A 486 9.16 -31.83 4.57
CA ARG A 486 10.44 -31.36 4.03
C ARG A 486 10.48 -31.67 2.55
N ILE A 487 10.96 -30.73 1.74
CA ILE A 487 11.30 -31.01 0.34
C ILE A 487 12.56 -31.85 0.30
N VAL A 488 12.45 -33.03 -0.29
CA VAL A 488 13.59 -33.93 -0.54
C VAL A 488 14.29 -33.55 -1.84
N SER A 489 13.50 -33.37 -2.91
CA SER A 489 14.02 -32.94 -4.21
C SER A 489 12.93 -32.30 -5.06
N CYS A 490 13.34 -31.52 -6.05
CA CYS A 490 12.48 -31.05 -7.12
C CYS A 490 13.24 -31.06 -8.46
N SER A 491 12.49 -31.21 -9.54
CA SER A 491 13.08 -31.25 -10.89
C SER A 491 13.67 -29.90 -11.31
N SER A 492 13.06 -28.81 -10.91
CA SER A 492 13.56 -27.45 -11.08
C SER A 492 12.81 -26.45 -10.18
N GLU A 493 13.40 -25.30 -9.93
CA GLU A 493 12.78 -24.18 -9.21
C GLU A 493 13.29 -22.84 -9.72
N ALA A 494 12.45 -21.83 -9.83
CA ALA A 494 12.80 -20.53 -10.37
C ALA A 494 13.50 -19.66 -9.30
N LYS A 495 14.77 -19.96 -9.02
CA LYS A 495 15.59 -19.33 -7.96
C LYS A 495 15.73 -17.83 -8.12
N THR A 496 15.92 -17.34 -9.34
CA THR A 496 16.10 -15.92 -9.65
C THR A 496 14.84 -15.07 -9.37
N LYS A 497 13.68 -15.74 -9.27
CA LYS A 497 12.38 -15.10 -8.99
C LYS A 497 11.83 -15.47 -7.63
N ASP A 498 12.64 -16.12 -6.79
CA ASP A 498 12.24 -16.59 -5.46
C ASP A 498 10.93 -17.41 -5.49
N ARG A 499 10.93 -18.47 -6.33
CA ARG A 499 9.82 -19.43 -6.47
C ARG A 499 10.31 -20.85 -6.15
N LEU A 500 10.75 -21.00 -4.88
CA LEU A 500 11.44 -22.19 -4.40
C LEU A 500 10.46 -23.32 -4.05
N ALA A 501 10.92 -24.57 -4.15
CA ALA A 501 10.10 -25.74 -3.86
C ALA A 501 9.52 -25.76 -2.43
N LYS A 502 10.23 -25.19 -1.46
CA LYS A 502 9.77 -25.07 -0.07
C LYS A 502 8.45 -24.31 0.08
N TYR A 503 8.14 -23.41 -0.85
CA TYR A 503 6.89 -22.63 -0.83
C TYR A 503 5.64 -23.43 -1.19
N ALA A 504 5.78 -24.67 -1.65
CA ALA A 504 4.65 -25.56 -1.84
C ALA A 504 4.10 -26.15 -0.53
N ILE A 505 4.83 -25.99 0.59
CA ILE A 505 4.51 -26.63 1.89
C ILE A 505 4.70 -25.68 3.08
N ASP A 506 4.86 -24.38 2.89
CA ASP A 506 5.17 -23.41 3.95
C ASP A 506 3.92 -22.91 4.71
N GLY A 507 2.74 -23.22 4.21
CA GLY A 507 1.46 -22.81 4.81
C GLY A 507 1.05 -21.37 4.46
N ASP A 508 1.76 -20.70 3.56
CA ASP A 508 1.41 -19.37 3.06
C ASP A 508 0.94 -19.43 1.59
N PRO A 509 -0.37 -19.32 1.33
CA PRO A 509 -0.92 -19.38 -0.03
C PRO A 509 -0.47 -18.23 -0.94
N ARG A 510 0.20 -17.20 -0.41
CA ARG A 510 0.73 -16.06 -1.17
C ARG A 510 2.10 -16.35 -1.78
N THR A 511 2.80 -17.36 -1.29
CA THR A 511 4.03 -17.90 -1.87
C THR A 511 3.69 -19.10 -2.76
N TRP A 512 4.57 -19.48 -3.66
CA TRP A 512 4.38 -20.69 -4.46
C TRP A 512 5.70 -21.18 -5.06
N TRP A 513 5.82 -22.48 -5.18
CA TRP A 513 6.81 -23.09 -6.05
C TRP A 513 6.44 -22.87 -7.51
N HIS A 514 7.45 -22.58 -8.33
CA HIS A 514 7.33 -22.57 -9.79
C HIS A 514 8.61 -23.14 -10.40
N THR A 515 8.46 -23.98 -11.40
CA THR A 515 9.62 -24.50 -12.16
C THR A 515 10.33 -23.38 -12.91
N GLU A 516 11.63 -23.55 -13.19
CA GLU A 516 12.44 -22.54 -13.87
C GLU A 516 11.86 -22.17 -15.25
N PHE A 517 11.82 -20.87 -15.52
CA PHE A 517 11.29 -20.31 -16.77
C PHE A 517 12.23 -19.26 -17.40
N SER A 518 13.36 -18.96 -16.77
CA SER A 518 14.38 -18.04 -17.27
C SER A 518 15.71 -18.28 -16.52
N PRO A 519 16.87 -18.46 -17.17
CA PRO A 519 17.06 -18.39 -18.63
C PRO A 519 16.63 -19.67 -19.37
N GLU A 520 16.45 -20.80 -18.69
CA GLU A 520 16.10 -22.08 -19.31
C GLU A 520 14.68 -22.50 -18.93
N VAL A 521 13.95 -23.04 -19.89
CA VAL A 521 12.62 -23.63 -19.68
C VAL A 521 12.73 -25.14 -19.73
N ARG A 522 12.51 -25.83 -18.61
CA ARG A 522 12.38 -27.29 -18.59
C ARG A 522 10.96 -27.69 -19.00
N LYS A 523 10.85 -28.78 -19.73
CA LYS A 523 9.58 -29.37 -20.17
C LYS A 523 9.12 -30.44 -19.18
N HIS A 524 7.83 -30.75 -19.20
CA HIS A 524 7.29 -31.91 -18.49
C HIS A 524 8.00 -33.24 -18.86
N PRO A 525 8.05 -34.21 -17.93
CA PRO A 525 7.45 -34.21 -16.61
C PRO A 525 8.28 -33.41 -15.58
N HIS A 526 7.57 -32.69 -14.68
CA HIS A 526 8.19 -32.10 -13.49
C HIS A 526 7.98 -32.98 -12.28
N GLU A 527 8.89 -32.91 -11.31
CA GLU A 527 8.84 -33.77 -10.14
C GLU A 527 9.08 -32.96 -8.86
N LEU A 528 8.31 -33.29 -7.81
CA LEU A 528 8.46 -32.77 -6.47
C LEU A 528 8.37 -33.95 -5.49
N VAL A 529 9.39 -34.11 -4.63
CA VAL A 529 9.44 -35.16 -3.61
C VAL A 529 9.39 -34.53 -2.21
N ILE A 530 8.46 -35.02 -1.40
CA ILE A 530 8.18 -34.52 -0.06
C ILE A 530 8.33 -35.64 0.97
N ASP A 531 9.10 -35.43 2.04
CA ASP A 531 9.14 -36.24 3.26
C ASP A 531 8.10 -35.69 4.24
N LEU A 532 7.16 -36.49 4.68
CA LEU A 532 6.10 -36.12 5.63
C LEU A 532 6.57 -36.11 7.09
N GLY A 533 7.83 -36.43 7.36
CA GLY A 533 8.42 -36.45 8.70
C GLY A 533 8.17 -37.74 9.50
N GLY A 534 7.35 -38.65 8.99
CA GLY A 534 7.03 -39.95 9.59
C GLY A 534 6.19 -40.79 8.66
N GLU A 535 5.97 -42.08 9.02
CA GLU A 535 5.02 -42.93 8.31
C GLU A 535 3.57 -42.55 8.69
N HIS A 536 2.74 -42.40 7.68
CA HIS A 536 1.34 -42.01 7.79
C HIS A 536 0.44 -42.90 6.96
N THR A 537 -0.83 -42.99 7.34
CA THR A 537 -1.90 -43.50 6.48
C THR A 537 -2.44 -42.37 5.63
N ILE A 538 -2.18 -42.40 4.31
CA ILE A 538 -2.53 -41.38 3.35
C ILE A 538 -3.73 -41.84 2.53
N ARG A 539 -4.78 -41.03 2.44
CA ARG A 539 -6.02 -41.33 1.71
C ARG A 539 -6.44 -40.23 0.74
N GLY A 540 -5.59 -39.22 0.55
CA GLY A 540 -5.89 -38.13 -0.38
C GLY A 540 -4.80 -37.08 -0.43
N VAL A 541 -4.96 -36.18 -1.36
CA VAL A 541 -4.12 -34.99 -1.54
C VAL A 541 -5.03 -33.77 -1.71
N ARG A 542 -4.62 -32.66 -1.10
CA ARG A 542 -5.24 -31.34 -1.28
C ARG A 542 -4.23 -30.43 -1.93
N TYR A 543 -4.60 -29.85 -3.06
CA TYR A 543 -3.76 -28.97 -3.88
C TYR A 543 -4.38 -27.60 -3.99
N LEU A 544 -3.58 -26.57 -3.81
CA LEU A 544 -3.92 -25.17 -4.02
C LEU A 544 -3.02 -24.61 -5.13
N ALA A 545 -3.65 -24.15 -6.21
CA ALA A 545 -2.95 -23.48 -7.30
C ALA A 545 -2.37 -22.12 -6.84
N ARG A 546 -1.40 -21.59 -7.58
CA ARG A 546 -0.88 -20.23 -7.35
C ARG A 546 -2.01 -19.21 -7.28
N GLN A 547 -1.89 -18.23 -6.38
CA GLN A 547 -2.95 -17.31 -6.03
C GLN A 547 -2.81 -15.92 -6.65
N ASP A 548 -1.81 -15.70 -7.52
CA ASP A 548 -1.69 -14.46 -8.29
C ASP A 548 -2.57 -14.49 -9.56
N SER A 549 -2.54 -13.43 -10.37
CA SER A 549 -3.36 -13.32 -11.58
C SER A 549 -3.01 -14.32 -12.69
N ALA A 550 -1.81 -14.94 -12.64
CA ALA A 550 -1.36 -15.87 -13.67
C ALA A 550 -1.80 -17.32 -13.40
N TRP A 551 -1.92 -18.12 -14.46
CA TRP A 551 -2.28 -19.54 -14.41
C TRP A 551 -1.15 -20.46 -14.81
N ASN A 552 0.00 -19.90 -15.21
CA ASN A 552 1.14 -20.68 -15.71
C ASN A 552 1.63 -21.66 -14.65
N GLY A 553 1.73 -22.91 -15.04
CA GLY A 553 2.16 -23.99 -14.17
C GLY A 553 1.06 -24.58 -13.28
N THR A 554 -0.17 -24.07 -13.28
CA THR A 554 -1.28 -24.70 -12.55
C THR A 554 -1.49 -26.11 -13.05
N ILE A 555 -1.32 -27.09 -12.14
CA ILE A 555 -1.31 -28.51 -12.48
C ILE A 555 -2.64 -28.94 -13.08
N LYS A 556 -2.58 -29.73 -14.17
CA LYS A 556 -3.73 -30.41 -14.75
C LYS A 556 -3.63 -31.92 -14.56
N ASP A 557 -2.65 -32.59 -15.15
CA ASP A 557 -2.48 -34.04 -15.04
C ASP A 557 -1.18 -34.36 -14.30
N CYS A 558 -1.27 -35.23 -13.29
CA CYS A 558 -0.11 -35.67 -12.52
C CYS A 558 -0.31 -37.08 -11.93
N ASP A 559 0.79 -37.70 -11.56
CA ASP A 559 0.82 -38.93 -10.78
C ASP A 559 1.31 -38.65 -9.36
N LEU A 560 0.76 -39.34 -8.38
CA LEU A 560 1.25 -39.38 -7.02
C LEU A 560 1.72 -40.81 -6.70
N THR A 561 2.94 -40.91 -6.19
CA THR A 561 3.52 -42.17 -5.72
C THR A 561 3.92 -42.03 -4.26
N THR A 562 3.53 -43.01 -3.42
CA THR A 562 3.90 -43.05 -2.00
C THR A 562 4.90 -44.16 -1.74
N SER A 563 5.81 -43.94 -0.78
CA SER A 563 6.79 -44.95 -0.35
C SER A 563 7.12 -44.75 1.14
N THR A 564 7.54 -45.83 1.79
CA THR A 564 8.08 -45.79 3.16
C THR A 564 9.57 -45.44 3.19
N THR A 565 10.26 -45.55 2.05
CA THR A 565 11.67 -45.20 1.86
C THR A 565 11.83 -44.11 0.78
N PRO A 566 12.98 -43.45 0.68
CA PRO A 566 13.23 -42.47 -0.39
C PRO A 566 13.18 -43.04 -1.82
N ASP A 567 13.20 -44.35 -1.97
CA ASP A 567 13.07 -45.04 -3.25
C ASP A 567 11.59 -45.23 -3.60
N PHE A 568 11.24 -44.97 -4.86
CA PHE A 568 9.85 -45.03 -5.31
C PHE A 568 9.64 -46.16 -6.32
N PRO A 569 8.53 -46.90 -6.25
CA PRO A 569 8.15 -47.84 -7.30
C PRO A 569 7.93 -47.10 -8.64
N GLU A 570 8.03 -47.81 -9.75
CA GLU A 570 7.77 -47.25 -11.07
C GLU A 570 6.29 -46.92 -11.27
N GLU A 571 5.41 -47.80 -10.83
CA GLU A 571 3.96 -47.60 -10.92
C GLU A 571 3.47 -46.58 -9.90
N PRO A 572 2.67 -45.61 -10.31
CA PRO A 572 2.13 -44.61 -9.40
C PRO A 572 1.06 -45.21 -8.49
N THR A 573 0.96 -44.66 -7.26
CA THR A 573 -0.14 -44.98 -6.33
C THR A 573 -1.49 -44.56 -6.90
N VAL A 574 -1.53 -43.37 -7.54
CA VAL A 574 -2.76 -42.82 -8.13
C VAL A 574 -2.41 -41.82 -9.25
N LYS A 575 -3.25 -41.79 -10.28
CA LYS A 575 -3.27 -40.73 -11.29
C LYS A 575 -4.31 -39.69 -10.90
N LEU A 576 -3.93 -38.41 -10.99
CA LEU A 576 -4.72 -37.29 -10.52
C LEU A 576 -4.94 -36.27 -11.63
N GLN A 577 -6.11 -35.62 -11.59
CA GLN A 577 -6.43 -34.53 -12.48
C GLN A 577 -7.02 -33.37 -11.68
N PHE A 578 -6.53 -32.14 -11.95
CA PHE A 578 -7.00 -30.92 -11.34
C PHE A 578 -7.58 -29.96 -12.38
N SER A 579 -8.45 -29.07 -11.92
CA SER A 579 -9.15 -28.10 -12.73
C SER A 579 -8.51 -26.71 -12.61
N LYS A 580 -8.83 -25.82 -13.55
CA LYS A 580 -8.42 -24.43 -13.53
C LYS A 580 -9.28 -23.63 -12.53
N THR A 581 -8.94 -23.69 -11.24
CA THR A 581 -9.59 -22.95 -10.16
C THR A 581 -8.58 -22.47 -9.14
N ARG A 582 -8.91 -21.39 -8.42
CA ARG A 582 -8.14 -20.87 -7.28
C ARG A 582 -8.51 -21.55 -5.96
N GLU A 583 -9.63 -22.23 -5.91
CA GLU A 583 -10.06 -22.98 -4.74
C GLU A 583 -9.17 -24.20 -4.50
N ALA A 584 -9.04 -24.57 -3.24
CA ALA A 584 -8.35 -25.81 -2.87
C ALA A 584 -9.11 -27.02 -3.42
N GLN A 585 -8.41 -27.89 -4.12
CA GLN A 585 -8.96 -29.09 -4.73
C GLN A 585 -8.50 -30.32 -3.96
N GLU A 586 -9.43 -31.15 -3.52
CA GLU A 586 -9.14 -32.41 -2.86
C GLU A 586 -9.38 -33.59 -3.79
N ARG A 587 -8.48 -34.57 -3.74
CA ARG A 587 -8.61 -35.86 -4.45
C ARG A 587 -8.35 -36.99 -3.46
N LEU A 588 -9.38 -37.80 -3.22
CA LEU A 588 -9.28 -38.96 -2.37
C LEU A 588 -8.94 -40.23 -3.18
N PHE A 589 -8.21 -41.14 -2.57
CA PHE A 589 -7.83 -42.43 -3.13
C PHE A 589 -7.79 -43.50 -2.02
N PRO A 590 -7.72 -44.81 -2.36
CA PRO A 590 -7.60 -45.89 -1.36
C PRO A 590 -6.43 -45.65 -0.41
N GLU A 591 -6.60 -45.95 0.85
CA GLU A 591 -5.58 -45.75 1.89
C GLU A 591 -4.29 -46.49 1.56
N VAL A 592 -3.17 -45.79 1.70
CA VAL A 592 -1.82 -46.31 1.54
C VAL A 592 -0.94 -45.86 2.68
N ARG A 593 0.01 -46.69 3.08
CA ARG A 593 1.04 -46.27 4.06
C ARG A 593 2.23 -45.68 3.31
N GLY A 594 2.75 -44.59 3.83
CA GLY A 594 3.92 -43.96 3.27
C GLY A 594 4.47 -42.84 4.15
N ARG A 595 5.75 -42.55 3.96
CA ARG A 595 6.46 -41.40 4.52
C ARG A 595 6.86 -40.41 3.45
N TYR A 596 7.26 -40.93 2.29
CA TYR A 596 7.70 -40.11 1.15
C TYR A 596 6.61 -40.08 0.10
N VAL A 597 6.39 -38.90 -0.48
CA VAL A 597 5.45 -38.70 -1.58
C VAL A 597 6.17 -38.05 -2.75
N ARG A 598 6.07 -38.64 -3.92
CA ARG A 598 6.55 -38.09 -5.19
C ARG A 598 5.34 -37.68 -6.01
N LEU A 599 5.31 -36.39 -6.39
CA LEU A 599 4.36 -35.84 -7.35
C LEU A 599 5.09 -35.69 -8.69
N ARG A 600 4.57 -36.32 -9.76
CA ARG A 600 5.10 -36.23 -11.12
C ARG A 600 4.05 -35.59 -12.01
N ILE A 601 4.36 -34.39 -12.56
CA ILE A 601 3.42 -33.50 -13.24
C ILE A 601 3.67 -33.57 -14.74
N TYR A 602 2.64 -33.89 -15.54
CA TYR A 602 2.71 -34.13 -16.98
C TYR A 602 2.12 -32.99 -17.82
N SER A 603 1.20 -32.20 -17.26
CA SER A 603 0.59 -31.07 -17.96
C SER A 603 0.08 -29.99 -17.00
N GLU A 604 -0.08 -28.77 -17.53
CA GLU A 604 -0.72 -27.67 -16.86
C GLU A 604 -1.94 -27.15 -17.64
N VAL A 605 -2.79 -26.37 -16.98
CA VAL A 605 -4.15 -26.02 -17.49
C VAL A 605 -4.17 -25.17 -18.76
N ASN A 606 -3.07 -24.48 -19.09
CA ASN A 606 -2.95 -23.66 -20.31
C ASN A 606 -2.10 -24.35 -21.41
N GLY A 607 -1.59 -25.57 -21.15
CA GLY A 607 -0.75 -26.31 -22.09
C GLY A 607 0.72 -25.83 -22.16
N GLY A 608 1.16 -25.02 -21.19
CA GLY A 608 2.54 -24.57 -21.07
C GLY A 608 3.48 -25.64 -20.49
N PRO A 609 4.79 -25.38 -20.47
CA PRO A 609 5.80 -26.35 -20.04
C PRO A 609 6.10 -26.33 -18.54
N TRP A 610 5.36 -25.61 -17.72
CA TRP A 610 5.68 -25.30 -16.33
C TRP A 610 4.84 -26.09 -15.31
N ALA A 611 5.31 -26.08 -14.04
CA ALA A 611 4.53 -26.50 -12.88
C ALA A 611 4.60 -25.43 -11.77
N SER A 612 3.50 -25.24 -11.03
CA SER A 612 3.44 -24.37 -9.87
C SER A 612 2.48 -24.90 -8.80
N ILE A 613 2.80 -24.66 -7.54
CA ILE A 613 2.02 -25.07 -6.37
C ILE A 613 2.11 -23.94 -5.35
N ALA A 614 0.96 -23.36 -4.94
CA ALA A 614 0.95 -22.48 -3.78
C ALA A 614 1.00 -23.32 -2.50
N GLU A 615 0.12 -24.32 -2.38
CA GLU A 615 0.12 -25.25 -1.24
C GLU A 615 -0.22 -26.67 -1.68
N ILE A 616 0.42 -27.64 -1.04
CA ILE A 616 0.04 -29.04 -1.14
C ILE A 616 0.05 -29.70 0.24
N GLY A 617 -0.99 -30.48 0.54
CA GLY A 617 -1.12 -31.24 1.77
C GLY A 617 -1.71 -32.59 1.52
N PHE A 618 -1.46 -33.54 2.42
CA PHE A 618 -1.93 -34.93 2.29
C PHE A 618 -2.99 -35.23 3.34
N VAL A 619 -4.11 -35.75 2.89
CA VAL A 619 -5.24 -36.14 3.75
C VAL A 619 -4.92 -37.49 4.39
N GLY A 620 -4.92 -37.55 5.71
CA GLY A 620 -4.56 -38.78 6.44
C GLY A 620 -4.33 -38.54 7.93
N GLU A 621 -3.70 -39.55 8.56
CA GLU A 621 -3.37 -39.55 10.00
C GLU A 621 -2.02 -40.21 10.29
#